data_e76981f987ca692c8c4233907ea4397e
#
_entry.id   e76981f987ca692c8c4233907ea4397e
#
_cell.length_a   1.000
_cell.length_b   1.000
_cell.length_c   1.000
_cell.angle_alpha   90.00
_cell.angle_beta   90.00
_cell.angle_gamma   90.00
#
_symmetry.space_group_name_H-M   'P 1'
#
loop_
_entity.id
_entity.type
_entity.pdbx_description
1 polymer ?
#
loop_
_entity_poly.entity_id
_entity_poly.type
_entity_poly.pdbx_seq_one_letter_code
_entity_poly.pdbx_strand_id
1 'polypeptide(L)'
;GGFPGNATAFLPYIIAAVAVLVIAAMILLHLCSIRKSALSELERLKAGGGKSGELLSLLLALLERGGLRPGRGELPGAFWKRVDENFGTSLEEESALIEAMEFGSYEITDEENARLYKQLQIIVDSMRTFSFPWKIGVMKLITEICHRTQK
;
A
#
# COMPACT_ATOMS: atom_id res chain seq x y z
N GLY A 1 51.34 -2.42 21.26
CA GLY A 1 50.06 -2.46 21.80
C GLY A 1 49.02 -2.98 20.84
N GLY A 2 48.67 -4.23 20.90
CA GLY A 2 47.64 -4.78 20.09
C GLY A 2 46.32 -4.11 20.35
N PHE A 3 45.51 -4.02 19.33
CA PHE A 3 44.11 -3.71 19.49
C PHE A 3 43.50 -4.59 20.57
N PRO A 4 42.87 -4.00 21.56
CA PRO A 4 42.18 -4.81 22.53
C PRO A 4 41.23 -5.75 21.85
N GLY A 5 41.11 -6.99 22.27
CA GLY A 5 40.23 -8.00 21.69
C GLY A 5 38.76 -7.56 21.57
N ASN A 6 38.42 -6.43 22.18
CA ASN A 6 37.13 -5.76 22.09
C ASN A 6 36.81 -5.27 20.70
N ALA A 7 37.79 -4.93 19.86
CA ALA A 7 37.52 -4.48 18.46
C ALA A 7 36.92 -5.59 17.61
N THR A 8 37.34 -6.85 17.82
CA THR A 8 36.77 -8.01 17.14
C THR A 8 35.40 -8.41 17.71
N ALA A 9 35.15 -8.13 19.00
CA ALA A 9 33.87 -8.39 19.64
C ALA A 9 32.76 -7.45 19.14
N PHE A 10 33.09 -6.23 18.70
CA PHE A 10 32.14 -5.26 18.16
C PHE A 10 31.85 -5.47 16.68
N LEU A 11 32.67 -6.21 15.94
CA LEU A 11 32.52 -6.42 14.51
C LEU A 11 31.17 -7.03 14.12
N PRO A 12 30.66 -8.10 14.77
CA PRO A 12 29.33 -8.63 14.46
C PRO A 12 28.20 -7.63 14.73
N TYR A 13 28.33 -6.78 15.73
CA TYR A 13 27.35 -5.71 16.03
C TYR A 13 27.34 -4.62 14.96
N ILE A 14 28.53 -4.24 14.47
CA ILE A 14 28.68 -3.27 13.38
C ILE A 14 28.06 -3.83 12.09
N ILE A 15 28.32 -5.08 11.76
CA ILE A 15 27.76 -5.77 10.59
C ILE A 15 26.24 -5.82 10.70
N ALA A 16 25.69 -6.17 11.86
CA ALA A 16 24.26 -6.21 12.11
C ALA A 16 23.63 -4.83 11.97
N ALA A 17 24.25 -3.78 12.51
CA ALA A 17 23.78 -2.41 12.39
C ALA A 17 23.75 -1.92 10.94
N VAL A 18 24.81 -2.21 10.18
CA VAL A 18 24.88 -1.87 8.74
C VAL A 18 23.82 -2.63 7.96
N ALA A 19 23.61 -3.90 8.24
CA ALA A 19 22.57 -4.70 7.60
C ALA A 19 21.17 -4.14 7.85
N VAL A 20 20.88 -3.74 9.08
CA VAL A 20 19.60 -3.09 9.45
C VAL A 20 19.42 -1.76 8.70
N LEU A 21 20.45 -0.94 8.64
CA LEU A 21 20.40 0.34 7.89
C LEU A 21 20.17 0.12 6.40
N VAL A 22 20.82 -0.86 5.79
CA VAL A 22 20.64 -1.19 4.38
C VAL A 22 19.20 -1.67 4.13
N ILE A 23 18.67 -2.55 4.96
CA ILE A 23 17.29 -3.03 4.86
C ILE A 23 16.30 -1.88 5.01
N ALA A 24 16.50 -1.00 6.00
CA ALA A 24 15.67 0.18 6.21
C ALA A 24 15.71 1.12 5.01
N ALA A 25 16.88 1.37 4.42
CA ALA A 25 17.04 2.18 3.23
C ALA A 25 16.34 1.55 2.01
N MET A 26 16.44 0.25 1.83
CA MET A 26 15.74 -0.46 0.75
C MET A 26 14.22 -0.38 0.89
N ILE A 27 13.70 -0.54 2.09
CA ILE A 27 12.27 -0.40 2.39
C ILE A 27 11.81 1.03 2.09
N LEU A 28 12.55 2.04 2.53
CA LEU A 28 12.30 3.45 2.27
C LEU A 28 12.25 3.76 0.78
N LEU A 29 13.25 3.33 0.03
CA LEU A 29 13.31 3.52 -1.42
C LEU A 29 12.15 2.84 -2.13
N HIS A 30 11.80 1.65 -1.69
CA HIS A 30 10.66 0.90 -2.24
C HIS A 30 9.33 1.64 -2.01
N LEU A 31 9.09 2.09 -0.78
CA LEU A 31 7.89 2.87 -0.44
C LEU A 31 7.82 4.19 -1.21
N CYS A 32 8.94 4.90 -1.32
CA CYS A 32 9.02 6.14 -2.11
C CYS A 32 8.76 5.89 -3.59
N SER A 33 9.27 4.79 -4.14
CA SER A 33 9.05 4.39 -5.54
C SER A 33 7.58 4.08 -5.82
N ILE A 34 6.92 3.31 -4.93
CA ILE A 34 5.49 2.99 -5.04
C ILE A 34 4.67 4.26 -5.02
N ARG A 35 4.95 5.14 -4.08
CA ARG A 35 4.24 6.41 -3.94
C ARG A 35 4.41 7.31 -5.17
N LYS A 36 5.65 7.45 -5.65
CA LYS A 36 5.96 8.26 -6.82
C LYS A 36 5.26 7.74 -8.07
N SER A 37 5.27 6.42 -8.27
CA SER A 37 4.56 5.76 -9.36
C SER A 37 3.04 5.97 -9.26
N ALA A 38 2.47 5.84 -8.07
CA ALA A 38 1.04 6.05 -7.84
C ALA A 38 0.62 7.50 -8.10
N LEU A 39 1.40 8.48 -7.64
CA LEU A 39 1.13 9.89 -7.88
C LEU A 39 1.21 10.25 -9.36
N SER A 40 2.23 9.74 -10.06
CA SER A 40 2.40 9.95 -11.49
C SER A 40 1.21 9.40 -12.27
N GLU A 41 0.77 8.20 -11.96
CA GLU A 41 -0.38 7.56 -12.59
C GLU A 41 -1.68 8.31 -12.28
N LEU A 42 -1.84 8.77 -11.05
CA LEU A 42 -2.98 9.56 -10.62
C LEU A 42 -3.07 10.90 -11.38
N GLU A 43 -1.95 11.60 -11.55
CA GLU A 43 -1.88 12.83 -12.34
C GLU A 43 -2.16 12.57 -13.82
N ARG A 44 -1.67 11.47 -14.36
CA ARG A 44 -1.96 11.05 -15.72
C ARG A 44 -3.47 10.84 -15.94
N LEU A 45 -4.13 10.16 -15.03
CA LEU A 45 -5.58 9.92 -15.09
C LEU A 45 -6.39 11.21 -14.94
N LYS A 46 -5.92 12.14 -14.11
CA LYS A 46 -6.53 13.45 -13.94
C LYS A 46 -6.44 14.30 -15.21
N ALA A 47 -5.28 14.31 -15.85
CA ALA A 47 -5.03 15.12 -17.04
C ALA A 47 -5.69 14.57 -18.29
N GLY A 48 -5.81 13.25 -18.41
CA GLY A 48 -6.25 12.56 -19.61
C GLY A 48 -7.70 12.12 -19.66
N GLY A 49 -8.51 12.40 -18.64
CA GLY A 49 -9.89 11.88 -18.58
C GLY A 49 -9.91 10.36 -18.70
N GLY A 50 -9.13 9.68 -17.88
CA GLY A 50 -8.96 8.23 -17.93
C GLY A 50 -10.29 7.49 -17.88
N LYS A 51 -10.36 6.37 -18.58
CA LYS A 51 -11.53 5.49 -18.54
C LYS A 51 -11.76 5.00 -17.11
N SER A 52 -13.02 4.86 -16.75
CA SER A 52 -13.43 4.43 -15.40
C SER A 52 -12.72 3.18 -14.88
N GLY A 53 -12.43 2.23 -15.77
CA GLY A 53 -11.71 1.01 -15.42
C GLY A 53 -10.26 1.23 -15.01
N GLU A 54 -9.60 2.27 -15.50
CA GLU A 54 -8.21 2.57 -15.15
C GLU A 54 -8.09 3.08 -13.71
N LEU A 55 -9.03 3.93 -13.28
CA LEU A 55 -9.06 4.45 -11.92
C LEU A 55 -9.29 3.33 -10.90
N LEU A 56 -10.24 2.44 -11.20
CA LEU A 56 -10.51 1.27 -10.36
C LEU A 56 -9.30 0.31 -10.31
N SER A 57 -8.68 0.05 -11.46
CA SER A 57 -7.48 -0.80 -11.53
C SER A 57 -6.34 -0.24 -10.70
N LEU A 58 -6.13 1.08 -10.73
CA LEU A 58 -5.12 1.74 -9.92
C LEU A 58 -5.44 1.63 -8.44
N LEU A 59 -6.69 1.85 -8.05
CA LEU A 59 -7.16 1.72 -6.67
C LEU A 59 -6.88 0.31 -6.13
N LEU A 60 -7.30 -0.71 -6.87
CA LEU A 60 -7.10 -2.10 -6.47
C LEU A 60 -5.61 -2.48 -6.40
N ALA A 61 -4.81 -2.02 -7.35
CA ALA A 61 -3.37 -2.25 -7.36
C ALA A 61 -2.68 -1.60 -6.14
N LEU A 62 -3.08 -0.39 -5.76
CA LEU A 62 -2.56 0.29 -4.58
C LEU A 62 -2.93 -0.43 -3.29
N LEU A 63 -4.18 -0.87 -3.16
CA LEU A 63 -4.64 -1.64 -2.00
C LEU A 63 -3.91 -2.97 -1.88
N GLU A 64 -3.71 -3.66 -2.99
CA GLU A 64 -2.97 -4.92 -3.02
C GLU A 64 -1.51 -4.73 -2.60
N ARG A 65 -0.85 -3.69 -3.06
CA ARG A 65 0.51 -3.33 -2.64
C ARG A 65 0.57 -2.98 -1.16
N GLY A 66 -0.49 -2.36 -0.64
CA GLY A 66 -0.64 -2.09 0.79
C GLY A 66 -0.98 -3.33 1.64
N GLY A 67 -1.13 -4.49 1.03
CA GLY A 67 -1.46 -5.74 1.72
C GLY A 67 -2.95 -5.93 2.00
N LEU A 68 -3.81 -5.07 1.47
CA LEU A 68 -5.25 -5.16 1.61
C LEU A 68 -5.85 -5.90 0.41
N ARG A 69 -6.29 -7.11 0.67
CA ARG A 69 -7.00 -7.95 -0.30
C ARG A 69 -8.32 -8.40 0.27
N PRO A 70 -9.33 -8.64 -0.58
CA PRO A 70 -10.56 -9.28 -0.12
C PRO A 70 -10.24 -10.64 0.51
N GLY A 71 -10.82 -10.88 1.68
CA GLY A 71 -10.73 -12.18 2.34
C GLY A 71 -11.55 -13.23 1.61
N ARG A 72 -11.25 -14.50 1.86
CA ARG A 72 -11.98 -15.59 1.27
C ARG A 72 -13.42 -15.59 1.79
N GLY A 73 -14.39 -15.43 0.89
CA GLY A 73 -15.80 -15.31 1.26
C GLY A 73 -16.21 -13.96 1.86
N GLU A 74 -15.34 -12.98 1.84
CA GLU A 74 -15.65 -11.64 2.32
C GLU A 74 -16.56 -10.91 1.32
N LEU A 75 -17.65 -10.33 1.84
CA LEU A 75 -18.55 -9.52 1.03
C LEU A 75 -17.89 -8.21 0.61
N PRO A 76 -18.17 -7.68 -0.58
CA PRO A 76 -17.59 -6.42 -1.06
C PRO A 76 -17.75 -5.26 -0.07
N GLY A 77 -18.94 -5.11 0.50
CA GLY A 77 -19.19 -4.07 1.49
C GLY A 77 -18.32 -4.17 2.74
N ALA A 78 -18.08 -5.39 3.23
CA ALA A 78 -17.21 -5.63 4.38
C ALA A 78 -15.74 -5.31 4.06
N PHE A 79 -15.29 -5.61 2.85
CA PHE A 79 -13.95 -5.27 2.38
C PHE A 79 -13.76 -3.75 2.32
N TRP A 80 -14.68 -3.03 1.69
CA TRP A 80 -14.59 -1.57 1.58
C TRP A 80 -14.70 -0.87 2.93
N LYS A 81 -15.51 -1.40 3.84
CA LYS A 81 -15.56 -0.92 5.22
C LYS A 81 -14.21 -1.04 5.91
N ARG A 82 -13.53 -2.15 5.73
CA ARG A 82 -12.19 -2.38 6.28
C ARG A 82 -11.16 -1.42 5.68
N VAL A 83 -11.25 -1.14 4.38
CA VAL A 83 -10.43 -0.12 3.72
C VAL A 83 -10.68 1.26 4.31
N ASP A 84 -11.94 1.63 4.51
CA ASP A 84 -12.32 2.92 5.09
C ASP A 84 -11.80 3.10 6.51
N GLU A 85 -11.85 2.06 7.32
CA GLU A 85 -11.30 2.06 8.68
C GLU A 85 -9.79 2.29 8.68
N ASN A 86 -9.08 1.79 7.68
CA ASN A 86 -7.63 1.93 7.57
C ASN A 86 -7.18 3.27 6.98
N PHE A 87 -7.91 3.81 6.01
CA PHE A 87 -7.50 5.01 5.27
C PHE A 87 -8.34 6.26 5.58
N GLY A 88 -9.47 6.13 6.26
CA GLY A 88 -10.38 7.24 6.48
C GLY A 88 -11.14 7.65 5.22
N THR A 89 -11.35 6.73 4.33
CA THR A 89 -12.12 6.92 3.08
C THR A 89 -13.61 6.64 3.29
N SER A 90 -14.41 6.83 2.25
CA SER A 90 -15.85 6.54 2.23
C SER A 90 -16.20 5.59 1.08
N LEU A 91 -15.35 4.59 0.84
CA LEU A 91 -15.51 3.63 -0.26
C LEU A 91 -16.65 2.63 -0.04
N GLU A 92 -17.04 2.38 1.20
CA GLU A 92 -18.20 1.55 1.50
C GLU A 92 -19.48 2.12 0.86
N GLU A 93 -19.65 3.43 0.91
CA GLU A 93 -20.78 4.13 0.27
C GLU A 93 -20.75 4.01 -1.25
N GLU A 94 -19.56 3.90 -1.83
CA GLU A 94 -19.36 3.75 -3.27
C GLU A 94 -19.25 2.29 -3.72
N SER A 95 -19.48 1.34 -2.84
CA SER A 95 -19.32 -0.09 -3.14
C SER A 95 -20.21 -0.57 -4.29
N ALA A 96 -21.44 -0.08 -4.35
CA ALA A 96 -22.37 -0.41 -5.45
C ALA A 96 -21.88 0.13 -6.79
N LEU A 97 -21.31 1.33 -6.80
CA LEU A 97 -20.72 1.93 -8.01
C LEU A 97 -19.47 1.15 -8.45
N ILE A 98 -18.60 0.80 -7.52
CA ILE A 98 -17.40 0.02 -7.79
C ILE A 98 -17.77 -1.34 -8.36
N GLU A 99 -18.76 -1.99 -7.80
CA GLU A 99 -19.26 -3.28 -8.27
C GLU A 99 -19.83 -3.17 -9.69
N ALA A 100 -20.60 -2.14 -9.96
CA ALA A 100 -21.15 -1.88 -11.31
C ALA A 100 -20.03 -1.64 -12.34
N MET A 101 -18.95 -0.96 -11.96
CA MET A 101 -17.78 -0.75 -12.80
C MET A 101 -17.01 -2.05 -13.05
N GLU A 102 -16.87 -2.89 -12.03
CA GLU A 102 -16.14 -4.16 -12.11
C GLU A 102 -16.83 -5.18 -13.01
N PHE A 103 -18.15 -5.26 -12.92
CA PHE A 103 -18.92 -6.27 -13.65
C PHE A 103 -19.41 -5.82 -15.03
N GLY A 104 -19.03 -4.63 -15.46
CA GLY A 104 -19.23 -4.59 -16.83
C GLY A 104 -19.47 -3.34 -17.60
N SER A 105 -20.45 -2.75 -17.70
CA SER A 105 -20.88 -1.85 -18.75
C SER A 105 -21.40 -0.50 -18.25
N TYR A 106 -21.11 -0.22 -17.00
CA TYR A 106 -21.51 1.05 -16.43
C TYR A 106 -20.49 2.13 -16.75
N GLU A 107 -20.89 3.12 -17.52
CA GLU A 107 -20.11 4.33 -17.73
C GLU A 107 -20.34 5.29 -16.57
N ILE A 108 -19.30 5.56 -15.83
CA ILE A 108 -19.40 6.48 -14.70
C ILE A 108 -19.54 7.93 -15.18
N THR A 109 -20.30 8.71 -14.44
CA THR A 109 -20.43 10.14 -14.69
C THR A 109 -19.18 10.88 -14.22
N ASP A 110 -18.99 12.11 -14.71
CA ASP A 110 -17.85 12.94 -14.29
C ASP A 110 -17.88 13.22 -12.78
N GLU A 111 -19.06 13.36 -12.18
CA GLU A 111 -19.22 13.56 -10.74
C GLU A 111 -18.80 12.32 -9.93
N GLU A 112 -19.20 11.14 -10.38
CA GLU A 112 -18.82 9.87 -9.76
C GLU A 112 -17.30 9.63 -9.88
N ASN A 113 -16.74 9.93 -11.04
CA ASN A 113 -15.30 9.86 -11.27
C ASN A 113 -14.53 10.80 -10.33
N ALA A 114 -15.03 12.02 -10.16
CA ALA A 114 -14.44 13.00 -9.24
C ALA A 114 -14.49 12.52 -7.78
N ARG A 115 -15.58 11.88 -7.36
CA ARG A 115 -15.68 11.30 -6.01
C ARG A 115 -14.69 10.16 -5.79
N LEU A 116 -14.60 9.23 -6.73
CA LEU A 116 -13.62 8.13 -6.66
C LEU A 116 -12.19 8.66 -6.69
N TYR A 117 -11.92 9.66 -7.50
CA TYR A 117 -10.62 10.32 -7.57
C TYR A 117 -10.23 10.92 -6.20
N LYS A 118 -11.16 11.56 -5.50
CA LYS A 118 -10.94 12.07 -4.15
C LYS A 118 -10.59 10.96 -3.17
N GLN A 119 -11.30 9.83 -3.21
CA GLN A 119 -11.01 8.69 -2.36
C GLN A 119 -9.61 8.12 -2.63
N LEU A 120 -9.26 8.00 -3.89
CA LEU A 120 -7.94 7.55 -4.30
C LEU A 120 -6.84 8.52 -3.84
N GLN A 121 -7.09 9.83 -3.92
CA GLN A 121 -6.18 10.86 -3.42
C GLN A 121 -5.94 10.71 -1.91
N ILE A 122 -6.98 10.41 -1.13
CA ILE A 122 -6.86 10.17 0.31
C ILE A 122 -5.95 8.96 0.58
N ILE A 123 -6.10 7.88 -0.18
CA ILE A 123 -5.27 6.69 -0.06
C ILE A 123 -3.81 7.00 -0.40
N VAL A 124 -3.56 7.71 -1.49
CA VAL A 124 -2.21 8.10 -1.90
C VAL A 124 -1.57 9.04 -0.86
N ASP A 125 -2.33 9.97 -0.31
CA ASP A 125 -1.84 10.89 0.72
C ASP A 125 -1.56 10.17 2.04
N SER A 126 -2.33 9.14 2.41
CA SER A 126 -2.04 8.35 3.60
C SER A 126 -0.79 7.48 3.45
N MET A 127 -0.36 7.18 2.23
CA MET A 127 0.95 6.58 1.98
C MET A 127 2.12 7.53 2.25
N ARG A 128 1.87 8.82 2.42
CA ARG A 128 2.85 9.81 2.88
C ARG A 128 3.26 9.60 4.33
N THR A 129 2.30 9.20 5.15
CA THR A 129 2.58 8.91 6.54
C THR A 129 3.14 7.51 6.63
N PHE A 130 4.31 7.38 7.20
CA PHE A 130 5.03 6.11 7.38
C PHE A 130 4.24 5.04 8.13
N SER A 131 3.08 5.39 8.71
CA SER A 131 2.41 4.55 9.66
C SER A 131 1.64 3.38 9.05
N PHE A 132 1.14 3.49 7.82
CA PHE A 132 0.19 2.50 7.30
C PHE A 132 0.85 1.39 6.46
N PRO A 133 1.54 1.67 5.32
CA PRO A 133 2.21 0.63 4.56
C PRO A 133 3.32 -0.06 5.36
N TRP A 134 3.93 0.68 6.29
CA TRP A 134 4.91 0.17 7.23
C TRP A 134 4.33 -0.89 8.15
N LYS A 135 3.19 -0.63 8.81
CA LYS A 135 2.54 -1.60 9.71
C LYS A 135 2.18 -2.89 8.99
N ILE A 136 1.55 -2.80 7.83
CA ILE A 136 1.13 -3.98 7.07
C ILE A 136 2.33 -4.72 6.51
N GLY A 137 3.30 -4.02 5.95
CA GLY A 137 4.53 -4.61 5.41
C GLY A 137 5.35 -5.31 6.48
N VAL A 138 5.53 -4.68 7.64
CA VAL A 138 6.27 -5.26 8.77
C VAL A 138 5.51 -6.43 9.37
N MET A 139 4.20 -6.31 9.57
CA MET A 139 3.38 -7.41 10.08
C MET A 139 3.42 -8.62 9.15
N LYS A 140 3.31 -8.39 7.85
CA LYS A 140 3.43 -9.46 6.85
C LYS A 140 4.80 -10.11 6.85
N LEU A 141 5.85 -9.31 6.92
CA LEU A 141 7.22 -9.80 6.98
C LEU A 141 7.47 -10.64 8.25
N ILE A 142 7.01 -10.15 9.39
CA ILE A 142 7.12 -10.87 10.67
C ILE A 142 6.36 -12.20 10.60
N THR A 143 5.15 -12.20 10.05
CA THR A 143 4.34 -13.41 9.89
C THR A 143 5.05 -14.43 8.99
N GLU A 144 5.63 -13.99 7.87
CA GLU A 144 6.38 -14.87 6.97
C GLU A 144 7.64 -15.44 7.63
N ILE A 145 8.37 -14.62 8.38
CA ILE A 145 9.56 -15.07 9.13
C ILE A 145 9.17 -16.08 10.20
N CYS A 146 8.13 -15.81 10.98
CA CYS A 146 7.63 -16.74 11.99
C CYS A 146 7.16 -18.06 11.38
N HIS A 147 6.55 -18.02 10.21
CA HIS A 147 6.09 -19.22 9.50
C HIS A 147 7.26 -20.06 8.98
N ARG A 148 8.35 -19.43 8.55
CA ARG A 148 9.56 -20.12 8.11
C ARG A 148 10.34 -20.75 9.27
N THR A 149 10.34 -20.13 10.44
CA THR A 149 11.04 -20.65 11.62
C THR A 149 10.32 -21.82 12.29
N GLN A 150 9.03 -22.03 12.01
CA GLN A 150 8.26 -23.18 12.53
C GLN A 150 8.38 -24.45 11.66
N LYS A 151 9.01 -24.34 10.52
CA LYS A 151 9.37 -25.48 9.67
C LYS A 151 10.80 -25.88 9.92
#